data_bc211086564134aeb9dfe669f1ef385b
#
_entry.id   bc211086564134aeb9dfe669f1ef385b
#
_cell.length_a   1.000
_cell.length_b   1.000
_cell.length_c   1.000
_cell.angle_alpha   90.00
_cell.angle_beta   90.00
_cell.angle_gamma   90.00
#
_symmetry.space_group_name_H-M   'P 1'
#
loop_
_entity.id
_entity.type
_entity.pdbx_description
1 polymer ?
#
loop_
_entity_poly.entity_id
_entity_poly.type
_entity_poly.pdbx_seq_one_letter_code
_entity_poly.pdbx_strand_id
1 'polypeptide(L)'
;MLMVAGVTGLLPVNAQRVMFRARTPLLTGEELPPSVDNSKTKYFPPIIDQLGGSCAQAAAIGYMFTYEMNRLLDRDATASLDNRMSYQFAWNLLNEGEDQGGFAEQGLLLAKNFGIMNETDYGKHFYFKWASGYEKYVRAMRNRAKTIYTYEDSVPLMKRYLFDAGDGSAVGGILTFSGQATGWVFDSHYEGPSLTGYHSLLTSLATDGAHAMTIVGYDDTVSYTDGDGRRHDGAFIAINSWGSWWQDKGRFYLPYDFFRDPTVKDNQLSSWVMGVSVTTYDPKVIIRLTVDYSSRDDLSYAVAASRDRDSKAPASQHFISAFANKGGDLPMAGGVLGSQIEMAFDITRQAQANPEARKFFLNIFRSFAGRKKGEGRLVGLSAIDYRSGKPVEYLYRDTLPVALADGYNYFGIPLVPRFTVPASPLRYTKGDGRLQGKNLTDQTFLVRTADGRRAKVQFSTPDVQGQTISIRYKTTE
;
A
#
# COMPACT_ATOMS: atom_id res chain seq x y z
N MET A 1 -25.82 -15.55 1.52
CA MET A 1 -24.54 -14.87 1.74
C MET A 1 -24.82 -13.70 2.67
N LEU A 2 -24.46 -13.82 3.94
CA LEU A 2 -24.76 -12.79 4.93
C LEU A 2 -23.72 -11.68 4.76
N MET A 3 -24.18 -10.49 4.36
CA MET A 3 -23.42 -9.27 4.58
C MET A 3 -23.64 -8.84 6.04
N VAL A 4 -22.59 -8.90 6.84
CA VAL A 4 -22.63 -8.36 8.20
C VAL A 4 -22.10 -6.93 8.13
N ALA A 5 -23.00 -5.97 8.20
CA ALA A 5 -22.66 -4.58 8.39
C ALA A 5 -22.30 -4.36 9.86
N GLY A 6 -21.02 -4.37 10.17
CA GLY A 6 -20.51 -3.98 11.48
C GLY A 6 -19.82 -2.63 11.40
N VAL A 7 -20.51 -1.56 11.75
CA VAL A 7 -19.93 -0.21 11.86
C VAL A 7 -19.64 0.06 13.33
N THR A 8 -18.39 0.02 13.72
CA THR A 8 -17.96 0.71 14.95
C THR A 8 -16.51 1.17 14.80
N GLY A 9 -16.29 2.49 14.83
CA GLY A 9 -14.96 3.09 14.85
C GLY A 9 -14.71 4.19 13.82
N LEU A 10 -15.73 4.90 13.38
CA LEU A 10 -15.60 6.07 12.52
C LEU A 10 -15.05 7.27 13.28
N LEU A 11 -13.95 7.85 12.76
CA LEU A 11 -13.70 9.26 13.00
C LEU A 11 -14.85 10.08 12.40
N PRO A 12 -15.32 11.16 13.07
CA PRO A 12 -16.39 11.99 12.55
C PRO A 12 -16.09 12.44 11.11
N VAL A 13 -17.06 12.33 10.23
CA VAL A 13 -17.00 12.72 8.81
C VAL A 13 -16.37 14.11 8.61
N ASN A 14 -16.55 15.02 9.54
CA ASN A 14 -15.97 16.37 9.51
C ASN A 14 -14.45 16.43 9.71
N ALA A 15 -13.83 15.48 10.39
CA ALA A 15 -12.38 15.44 10.55
C ALA A 15 -11.66 14.92 9.29
N GLN A 16 -12.35 14.16 8.45
CA GLN A 16 -11.82 13.62 7.20
C GLN A 16 -11.86 14.65 6.07
N ARG A 17 -12.83 15.57 6.06
CA ARG A 17 -12.95 16.65 5.05
C ARG A 17 -11.71 17.52 4.90
N VAL A 18 -10.93 17.69 5.97
CA VAL A 18 -9.70 18.50 5.97
C VAL A 18 -8.56 17.85 5.17
N MET A 19 -8.62 16.55 4.91
CA MET A 19 -7.54 15.80 4.24
C MET A 19 -7.71 15.67 2.72
N PHE A 20 -8.89 15.96 2.19
CA PHE A 20 -9.18 15.82 0.77
C PHE A 20 -9.37 17.19 0.11
N ARG A 21 -8.95 17.30 -1.15
CA ARG A 21 -9.17 18.51 -1.93
C ARG A 21 -10.46 18.36 -2.73
N ALA A 22 -11.41 19.28 -2.56
CA ALA A 22 -12.45 19.45 -3.55
C ALA A 22 -11.79 19.79 -4.89
N ARG A 23 -12.16 19.09 -5.97
CA ARG A 23 -11.61 19.38 -7.28
C ARG A 23 -12.36 20.56 -7.89
N THR A 24 -11.62 21.63 -8.18
CA THR A 24 -12.14 22.71 -9.02
C THR A 24 -12.28 22.19 -10.45
N PRO A 25 -13.42 22.43 -11.12
CA PRO A 25 -13.60 21.98 -12.49
C PRO A 25 -12.55 22.62 -13.40
N LEU A 26 -11.97 21.84 -14.29
CA LEU A 26 -11.35 22.38 -15.49
C LEU A 26 -12.49 22.85 -16.39
N LEU A 27 -12.79 24.14 -16.35
CA LEU A 27 -13.74 24.80 -17.25
C LEU A 27 -13.02 24.99 -18.60
N THR A 28 -12.78 23.91 -19.32
CA THR A 28 -12.55 23.98 -20.75
C THR A 28 -13.94 24.06 -21.37
N GLY A 29 -14.19 25.04 -22.24
CA GLY A 29 -15.48 25.20 -22.95
C GLY A 29 -15.77 24.06 -23.95
N GLU A 30 -15.14 22.93 -23.82
CA GLU A 30 -15.28 21.74 -24.66
C GLU A 30 -16.56 20.99 -24.29
N GLU A 31 -17.39 20.72 -25.29
CA GLU A 31 -18.60 19.93 -25.14
C GLU A 31 -18.26 18.47 -24.82
N LEU A 32 -18.97 17.90 -23.86
CA LEU A 32 -18.75 16.49 -23.47
C LEU A 32 -19.40 15.56 -24.51
N PRO A 33 -18.76 14.46 -24.88
CA PRO A 33 -19.39 13.44 -25.72
C PRO A 33 -20.61 12.84 -24.99
N PRO A 34 -21.59 12.30 -25.72
CA PRO A 34 -22.79 11.72 -25.12
C PRO A 34 -22.51 10.46 -24.30
N SER A 35 -21.38 9.83 -24.47
CA SER A 35 -20.97 8.67 -23.67
C SER A 35 -19.46 8.55 -23.53
N VAL A 36 -19.03 7.96 -22.41
CA VAL A 36 -17.65 7.58 -22.09
C VAL A 36 -17.68 6.24 -21.40
N ASP A 37 -16.74 5.36 -21.72
CA ASP A 37 -16.57 4.07 -21.02
C ASP A 37 -15.08 3.71 -20.88
N ASN A 38 -14.50 4.14 -19.78
CA ASN A 38 -13.10 3.92 -19.46
C ASN A 38 -12.80 2.46 -19.09
N SER A 39 -13.82 1.64 -18.82
CA SER A 39 -13.63 0.20 -18.57
C SER A 39 -13.25 -0.59 -19.84
N LYS A 40 -13.38 0.01 -21.02
CA LYS A 40 -12.94 -0.56 -22.29
C LYS A 40 -11.49 -0.22 -22.65
N THR A 41 -10.84 0.62 -21.87
CA THR A 41 -9.41 0.93 -22.07
C THR A 41 -8.52 -0.19 -21.54
N LYS A 42 -7.31 -0.30 -22.06
CA LYS A 42 -6.30 -1.27 -21.57
C LYS A 42 -5.92 -1.07 -20.10
N TYR A 43 -6.21 0.08 -19.53
CA TYR A 43 -5.83 0.45 -18.16
C TYR A 43 -6.73 -0.18 -17.10
N PHE A 44 -7.94 -0.61 -17.49
CA PHE A 44 -8.93 -1.15 -16.57
C PHE A 44 -8.66 -2.65 -16.29
N PRO A 45 -8.57 -3.08 -15.00
CA PRO A 45 -8.33 -4.48 -14.66
C PRO A 45 -9.55 -5.36 -14.92
N PRO A 46 -9.38 -6.70 -14.95
CA PRO A 46 -10.49 -7.64 -14.98
C PRO A 46 -11.44 -7.43 -13.81
N ILE A 47 -12.71 -7.81 -14.00
CA ILE A 47 -13.74 -7.72 -12.97
C ILE A 47 -13.33 -8.56 -11.75
N ILE A 48 -13.36 -7.92 -10.59
CA ILE A 48 -12.98 -8.50 -9.31
C ILE A 48 -14.16 -9.32 -8.76
N ASP A 49 -13.85 -10.49 -8.24
CA ASP A 49 -14.72 -11.25 -7.34
C ASP A 49 -14.13 -11.10 -5.93
N GLN A 50 -14.71 -10.17 -5.14
CA GLN A 50 -14.14 -9.75 -3.88
C GLN A 50 -14.17 -10.84 -2.82
N LEU A 51 -13.18 -10.84 -1.94
CA LEU A 51 -13.15 -11.70 -0.77
C LEU A 51 -13.76 -10.98 0.44
N GLY A 52 -14.83 -11.54 1.01
CA GLY A 52 -15.46 -11.01 2.23
C GLY A 52 -15.88 -9.54 2.14
N GLY A 53 -15.76 -8.80 3.22
CA GLY A 53 -16.12 -7.37 3.36
C GLY A 53 -15.20 -6.37 2.66
N SER A 54 -14.43 -6.78 1.65
CA SER A 54 -13.37 -5.97 1.03
C SER A 54 -13.84 -4.99 -0.06
N CYS A 55 -15.14 -4.75 -0.23
CA CYS A 55 -15.69 -3.94 -1.33
C CYS A 55 -15.04 -2.55 -1.45
N ALA A 56 -14.80 -1.85 -0.33
CA ALA A 56 -14.19 -0.53 -0.32
C ALA A 56 -12.78 -0.54 -0.94
N GLN A 57 -11.99 -1.56 -0.63
CA GLN A 57 -10.65 -1.69 -1.19
C GLN A 57 -10.66 -2.26 -2.62
N ALA A 58 -11.61 -3.12 -2.97
CA ALA A 58 -11.82 -3.58 -4.33
C ALA A 58 -12.12 -2.39 -5.26
N ALA A 59 -13.03 -1.49 -4.85
CA ALA A 59 -13.38 -0.28 -5.61
C ALA A 59 -12.22 0.73 -5.67
N ALA A 60 -11.65 1.10 -4.51
CA ALA A 60 -10.66 2.17 -4.44
C ALA A 60 -9.26 1.75 -4.91
N ILE A 61 -8.81 0.56 -4.54
CA ILE A 61 -7.45 0.08 -4.85
C ILE A 61 -7.45 -0.88 -6.04
N GLY A 62 -8.32 -1.89 -6.00
CA GLY A 62 -8.40 -2.89 -7.05
C GLY A 62 -8.76 -2.30 -8.41
N TYR A 63 -9.74 -1.42 -8.46
CA TYR A 63 -10.16 -0.75 -9.70
C TYR A 63 -9.50 0.63 -9.86
N MET A 64 -9.88 1.62 -9.04
CA MET A 64 -9.51 3.03 -9.30
C MET A 64 -8.00 3.26 -9.25
N PHE A 65 -7.32 2.87 -8.18
CA PHE A 65 -5.89 3.08 -8.06
C PHE A 65 -5.09 2.26 -9.09
N THR A 66 -5.53 1.03 -9.40
CA THR A 66 -4.95 0.21 -10.49
C THR A 66 -5.07 0.90 -11.84
N TYR A 67 -6.27 1.38 -12.16
CA TYR A 67 -6.52 2.10 -13.42
C TYR A 67 -5.64 3.33 -13.56
N GLU A 68 -5.60 4.18 -12.54
CA GLU A 68 -4.82 5.42 -12.56
C GLU A 68 -3.30 5.16 -12.64
N MET A 69 -2.79 4.14 -11.94
CA MET A 69 -1.39 3.74 -12.05
C MET A 69 -1.04 3.23 -13.45
N ASN A 70 -1.93 2.43 -14.07
CA ASN A 70 -1.72 1.93 -15.42
C ASN A 70 -1.83 3.05 -16.46
N ARG A 71 -2.75 4.00 -16.26
CA ARG A 71 -2.88 5.19 -17.11
C ARG A 71 -1.63 6.07 -17.04
N LEU A 72 -1.08 6.30 -15.84
CA LEU A 72 0.16 7.04 -15.65
C LEU A 72 1.37 6.36 -16.34
N LEU A 73 1.42 5.03 -16.31
CA LEU A 73 2.58 4.25 -16.77
C LEU A 73 2.37 3.60 -18.14
N ASP A 74 1.25 3.90 -18.80
CA ASP A 74 0.82 3.34 -20.10
C ASP A 74 0.86 1.81 -20.17
N ARG A 75 0.38 1.13 -19.09
CA ARG A 75 0.39 -0.33 -18.95
C ARG A 75 -0.96 -0.94 -19.24
N ASP A 76 -0.95 -2.17 -19.78
CA ASP A 76 -2.15 -2.99 -19.90
C ASP A 76 -2.40 -3.78 -18.61
N ALA A 77 -3.52 -3.48 -17.94
CA ALA A 77 -3.91 -4.14 -16.69
C ALA A 77 -4.16 -5.64 -16.83
N THR A 78 -4.44 -6.11 -18.05
CA THR A 78 -4.71 -7.54 -18.32
C THR A 78 -3.45 -8.34 -18.62
N ALA A 79 -2.35 -7.67 -19.00
CA ALA A 79 -1.14 -8.32 -19.47
C ALA A 79 -0.33 -8.99 -18.33
N SER A 80 -0.42 -8.49 -17.09
CA SER A 80 0.33 -9.04 -15.96
C SER A 80 -0.34 -8.72 -14.62
N LEU A 81 -0.15 -9.60 -13.64
CA LEU A 81 -0.49 -9.34 -12.24
C LEU A 81 0.36 -8.21 -11.62
N ASP A 82 1.52 -7.90 -12.19
CA ASP A 82 2.33 -6.74 -11.78
C ASP A 82 1.64 -5.41 -12.02
N ASN A 83 0.72 -5.37 -12.99
CA ASN A 83 -0.03 -4.19 -13.37
C ASN A 83 -1.33 -4.03 -12.56
N ARG A 84 -1.60 -4.92 -11.61
CA ARG A 84 -2.81 -4.90 -10.75
C ARG A 84 -2.41 -4.65 -9.32
N MET A 85 -2.97 -3.62 -8.71
CA MET A 85 -2.71 -3.29 -7.32
C MET A 85 -3.61 -4.15 -6.42
N SER A 86 -2.99 -4.85 -5.46
CA SER A 86 -3.70 -5.79 -4.60
C SER A 86 -4.61 -5.06 -3.61
N TYR A 87 -5.92 -5.14 -3.84
CA TYR A 87 -6.91 -4.64 -2.88
C TYR A 87 -6.85 -5.41 -1.55
N GLN A 88 -6.45 -6.67 -1.58
CA GLN A 88 -6.32 -7.49 -0.38
C GLN A 88 -5.11 -7.10 0.47
N PHE A 89 -4.02 -6.59 -0.14
CA PHE A 89 -2.94 -5.99 0.63
C PHE A 89 -3.48 -4.84 1.50
N ALA A 90 -4.28 -3.95 0.91
CA ALA A 90 -4.88 -2.85 1.64
C ALA A 90 -5.92 -3.35 2.67
N TRP A 91 -6.83 -4.22 2.25
CA TRP A 91 -7.89 -4.71 3.13
C TRP A 91 -7.36 -5.45 4.36
N ASN A 92 -6.39 -6.35 4.19
CA ASN A 92 -5.83 -7.13 5.29
C ASN A 92 -4.98 -6.31 6.28
N LEU A 93 -4.58 -5.10 5.89
CA LEU A 93 -3.98 -4.12 6.82
C LEU A 93 -5.04 -3.31 7.59
N LEU A 94 -6.26 -3.20 7.05
CA LEU A 94 -7.29 -2.26 7.52
C LEU A 94 -8.51 -2.92 8.15
N ASN A 95 -8.65 -4.25 8.04
CA ASN A 95 -9.84 -5.00 8.48
C ASN A 95 -9.81 -5.44 9.95
N GLU A 96 -8.84 -4.98 10.73
CA GLU A 96 -8.65 -5.29 12.16
C GLU A 96 -8.60 -6.81 12.47
N GLY A 97 -8.22 -7.63 11.47
CA GLY A 97 -8.14 -9.09 11.60
C GLY A 97 -9.49 -9.80 11.57
N GLU A 98 -10.51 -9.15 11.08
CA GLU A 98 -11.87 -9.67 10.95
C GLU A 98 -12.39 -9.52 9.52
N ASP A 99 -13.39 -10.32 9.15
CA ASP A 99 -14.08 -10.17 7.86
C ASP A 99 -15.10 -9.05 7.93
N GLN A 100 -14.59 -7.81 8.02
CA GLN A 100 -15.43 -6.63 8.08
C GLN A 100 -15.13 -5.65 6.95
N GLY A 101 -16.09 -4.77 6.71
CA GLY A 101 -15.96 -3.68 5.76
C GLY A 101 -14.94 -2.63 6.20
N GLY A 102 -14.81 -1.59 5.37
CA GLY A 102 -13.93 -0.45 5.60
C GLY A 102 -14.33 0.69 4.67
N PHE A 103 -13.49 1.72 4.60
CA PHE A 103 -13.73 2.91 3.79
C PHE A 103 -12.69 3.04 2.68
N ALA A 104 -13.12 3.51 1.51
CA ALA A 104 -12.26 3.72 0.35
C ALA A 104 -11.08 4.65 0.65
N GLU A 105 -11.33 5.71 1.41
CA GLU A 105 -10.32 6.68 1.82
C GLU A 105 -9.18 6.07 2.64
N GLN A 106 -9.42 5.04 3.43
CA GLN A 106 -8.38 4.37 4.22
C GLN A 106 -7.34 3.72 3.31
N GLY A 107 -7.78 3.02 2.25
CA GLY A 107 -6.89 2.45 1.25
C GLY A 107 -6.13 3.49 0.45
N LEU A 108 -6.81 4.59 0.08
CA LEU A 108 -6.16 5.71 -0.62
C LEU A 108 -5.14 6.43 0.27
N LEU A 109 -5.40 6.57 1.56
CA LEU A 109 -4.42 7.11 2.53
C LEU A 109 -3.24 6.16 2.74
N LEU A 110 -3.47 4.85 2.76
CA LEU A 110 -2.40 3.85 2.74
C LEU A 110 -1.55 4.01 1.48
N ALA A 111 -2.17 4.12 0.30
CA ALA A 111 -1.50 4.37 -0.96
C ALA A 111 -0.67 5.66 -0.94
N LYS A 112 -1.17 6.72 -0.30
CA LYS A 112 -0.49 8.02 -0.19
C LYS A 112 0.69 7.97 0.75
N ASN A 113 0.54 7.37 1.92
CA ASN A 113 1.53 7.45 3.00
C ASN A 113 2.59 6.35 2.92
N PHE A 114 2.21 5.18 2.41
CA PHE A 114 3.09 4.03 2.32
C PHE A 114 3.26 3.52 0.88
N GLY A 115 2.17 3.28 0.17
CA GLY A 115 2.13 2.67 -1.16
C GLY A 115 1.35 1.36 -1.18
N ILE A 116 1.14 0.81 -2.38
CA ILE A 116 0.35 -0.41 -2.58
C ILE A 116 1.17 -1.49 -3.29
N MET A 117 1.11 -2.68 -2.75
CA MET A 117 1.72 -3.88 -3.33
C MET A 117 0.89 -4.36 -4.53
N ASN A 118 1.54 -4.83 -5.59
CA ASN A 118 0.83 -5.46 -6.71
C ASN A 118 0.42 -6.92 -6.40
N GLU A 119 -0.41 -7.52 -7.26
CA GLU A 119 -0.91 -8.87 -7.06
C GLU A 119 0.19 -9.95 -7.16
N THR A 120 1.23 -9.76 -7.97
CA THR A 120 2.37 -10.69 -8.05
C THR A 120 3.10 -10.76 -6.72
N ASP A 121 3.43 -9.61 -6.14
CA ASP A 121 4.18 -9.53 -4.90
C ASP A 121 3.36 -9.98 -3.69
N TYR A 122 2.08 -9.62 -3.65
CA TYR A 122 1.18 -10.07 -2.60
C TYR A 122 0.95 -11.58 -2.68
N GLY A 123 0.82 -12.13 -3.89
CA GLY A 123 0.63 -13.55 -4.17
C GLY A 123 -0.77 -14.03 -3.83
N LYS A 124 -0.90 -15.33 -3.53
CA LYS A 124 -2.22 -15.95 -3.29
C LYS A 124 -3.05 -15.18 -2.28
N HIS A 125 -4.32 -15.02 -2.64
CA HIS A 125 -5.34 -14.46 -1.78
C HIS A 125 -5.54 -15.32 -0.54
N PHE A 126 -5.51 -14.68 0.62
CA PHE A 126 -5.74 -15.32 1.90
C PHE A 126 -6.30 -14.31 2.90
N TYR A 127 -7.27 -14.72 3.72
CA TYR A 127 -7.81 -13.90 4.78
C TYR A 127 -6.72 -13.49 5.77
N PHE A 128 -6.69 -12.21 6.12
CA PHE A 128 -5.85 -11.63 7.18
C PHE A 128 -4.33 -11.72 6.94
N LYS A 129 -3.91 -12.11 5.75
CA LYS A 129 -2.51 -12.24 5.39
C LYS A 129 -1.80 -10.88 5.36
N TRP A 130 -0.64 -10.81 6.05
CA TRP A 130 0.36 -9.79 5.79
C TRP A 130 1.50 -10.40 4.94
N ALA A 131 1.93 -9.66 3.94
CA ALA A 131 3.00 -10.12 3.07
C ALA A 131 4.35 -10.07 3.77
N SER A 132 5.26 -10.99 3.40
CA SER A 132 6.63 -11.00 3.87
C SER A 132 7.59 -10.87 2.69
N GLY A 133 8.66 -10.08 2.87
CA GLY A 133 9.76 -9.92 1.91
C GLY A 133 10.11 -8.47 1.62
N TYR A 134 11.34 -8.09 1.93
CA TYR A 134 11.87 -6.73 1.78
C TYR A 134 11.57 -6.12 0.41
N GLU A 135 11.94 -6.82 -0.68
CA GLU A 135 11.78 -6.31 -2.04
C GLU A 135 10.33 -6.02 -2.42
N LYS A 136 9.38 -6.79 -1.88
CA LYS A 136 7.95 -6.60 -2.12
C LYS A 136 7.47 -5.27 -1.53
N TYR A 137 7.89 -4.97 -0.31
CA TYR A 137 7.58 -3.69 0.34
C TYR A 137 8.24 -2.51 -0.36
N VAL A 138 9.49 -2.67 -0.84
CA VAL A 138 10.19 -1.63 -1.61
C VAL A 138 9.43 -1.32 -2.91
N ARG A 139 8.96 -2.36 -3.62
CA ARG A 139 8.15 -2.16 -4.84
C ARG A 139 6.78 -1.53 -4.51
N ALA A 140 6.14 -1.94 -3.42
CA ALA A 140 4.89 -1.34 -2.97
C ALA A 140 5.02 0.17 -2.71
N MET A 141 6.12 0.60 -2.08
CA MET A 141 6.39 2.02 -1.81
C MET A 141 6.48 2.89 -3.06
N ARG A 142 6.73 2.30 -4.23
CA ARG A 142 6.82 3.03 -5.51
C ARG A 142 5.47 3.44 -6.07
N ASN A 143 4.40 2.77 -5.70
CA ASN A 143 3.05 3.01 -6.19
C ASN A 143 2.31 3.92 -5.20
N ARG A 144 2.21 5.22 -5.51
CA ARG A 144 1.72 6.25 -4.58
C ARG A 144 0.49 6.97 -5.08
N ALA A 145 -0.47 7.18 -4.19
CA ALA A 145 -1.45 8.23 -4.39
C ALA A 145 -0.79 9.61 -4.13
N LYS A 146 -0.98 10.54 -5.06
CA LYS A 146 -0.48 11.92 -4.97
C LYS A 146 -1.50 12.83 -4.29
N THR A 147 -2.72 12.85 -4.83
CA THR A 147 -3.83 13.66 -4.31
C THR A 147 -5.11 12.86 -4.36
N ILE A 148 -5.89 12.91 -3.30
CA ILE A 148 -7.23 12.34 -3.21
C ILE A 148 -8.22 13.49 -3.34
N TYR A 149 -9.21 13.34 -4.22
CA TYR A 149 -10.21 14.34 -4.55
C TYR A 149 -11.59 13.88 -4.11
N THR A 150 -12.44 14.83 -3.73
CA THR A 150 -13.89 14.64 -3.58
C THR A 150 -14.63 15.47 -4.63
N TYR A 151 -15.77 14.98 -5.10
CA TYR A 151 -16.52 15.58 -6.21
C TYR A 151 -17.87 16.16 -5.78
N GLU A 152 -18.14 16.24 -4.48
CA GLU A 152 -19.38 16.81 -3.92
C GLU A 152 -20.67 16.30 -4.62
N ASP A 153 -20.62 15.08 -5.18
CA ASP A 153 -21.71 14.39 -5.87
C ASP A 153 -22.29 15.16 -7.06
N SER A 154 -21.48 16.01 -7.70
CA SER A 154 -21.87 16.79 -8.86
C SER A 154 -21.76 15.99 -10.15
N VAL A 155 -22.90 15.61 -10.75
CA VAL A 155 -22.93 14.88 -12.03
C VAL A 155 -22.11 15.56 -13.13
N PRO A 156 -22.19 16.88 -13.35
CA PRO A 156 -21.34 17.56 -14.35
C PRO A 156 -19.84 17.43 -14.08
N LEU A 157 -19.41 17.55 -12.81
CA LEU A 157 -17.99 17.41 -12.43
C LEU A 157 -17.50 15.98 -12.58
N MET A 158 -18.33 15.01 -12.21
CA MET A 158 -18.02 13.58 -12.36
C MET A 158 -17.88 13.23 -13.85
N LYS A 159 -18.82 13.65 -14.70
CA LYS A 159 -18.75 13.45 -16.16
C LYS A 159 -17.49 14.08 -16.77
N ARG A 160 -17.15 15.32 -16.37
CA ARG A 160 -15.93 15.98 -16.85
C ARG A 160 -14.69 15.17 -16.49
N TYR A 161 -14.58 14.67 -15.27
CA TYR A 161 -13.43 13.86 -14.86
C TYR A 161 -13.34 12.52 -15.59
N LEU A 162 -14.49 11.87 -15.81
CA LEU A 162 -14.57 10.62 -16.57
C LEU A 162 -14.16 10.81 -18.04
N PHE A 163 -14.36 12.01 -18.61
CA PHE A 163 -13.93 12.35 -19.95
C PHE A 163 -12.47 12.83 -19.98
N ASP A 164 -12.13 13.76 -19.09
CA ASP A 164 -10.80 14.37 -19.01
C ASP A 164 -10.37 14.51 -17.54
N ALA A 165 -9.34 13.77 -17.15
CA ALA A 165 -8.77 13.84 -15.81
C ALA A 165 -7.97 15.13 -15.55
N GLY A 166 -7.75 15.97 -16.57
CA GLY A 166 -7.01 17.22 -16.49
C GLY A 166 -5.53 17.08 -16.24
N ASP A 167 -4.95 16.01 -16.71
CA ASP A 167 -3.52 15.67 -16.57
C ASP A 167 -2.82 15.48 -17.94
N GLY A 168 -3.52 15.81 -19.03
CA GLY A 168 -3.02 15.69 -20.39
C GLY A 168 -3.11 14.29 -20.99
N SER A 169 -3.74 13.34 -20.31
CA SER A 169 -4.02 12.01 -20.85
C SER A 169 -5.13 12.06 -21.89
N ALA A 170 -5.07 11.18 -22.89
CA ALA A 170 -6.10 11.04 -23.92
C ALA A 170 -7.41 10.41 -23.41
N VAL A 171 -7.41 9.88 -22.20
CA VAL A 171 -8.58 9.27 -21.56
C VAL A 171 -8.77 9.83 -20.16
N GLY A 172 -10.02 9.90 -19.70
CA GLY A 172 -10.35 10.39 -18.37
C GLY A 172 -9.99 9.41 -17.24
N GLY A 173 -10.30 9.81 -16.03
CA GLY A 173 -10.15 8.99 -14.84
C GLY A 173 -11.39 8.15 -14.54
N ILE A 174 -11.36 7.44 -13.43
CA ILE A 174 -12.51 6.72 -12.87
C ILE A 174 -12.72 7.12 -11.41
N LEU A 175 -13.91 6.88 -10.88
CA LEU A 175 -14.33 7.35 -9.57
C LEU A 175 -14.73 6.17 -8.68
N THR A 176 -14.59 6.30 -7.36
CA THR A 176 -15.19 5.39 -6.39
C THR A 176 -16.26 6.08 -5.58
N PHE A 177 -17.29 5.34 -5.20
CA PHE A 177 -18.38 5.80 -4.31
C PHE A 177 -18.86 4.64 -3.45
N SER A 178 -19.60 4.96 -2.39
CA SER A 178 -20.31 3.96 -1.60
C SER A 178 -21.76 4.35 -1.45
N GLY A 179 -22.65 3.38 -1.49
CA GLY A 179 -24.07 3.57 -1.34
C GLY A 179 -24.76 2.38 -0.70
N GLN A 180 -26.05 2.53 -0.41
CA GLN A 180 -26.90 1.42 0.01
C GLN A 180 -27.12 0.49 -1.20
N ALA A 181 -26.98 -0.82 -1.00
CA ALA A 181 -27.03 -1.79 -2.08
C ALA A 181 -27.90 -3.03 -1.82
N THR A 182 -28.39 -3.21 -0.59
CA THR A 182 -29.28 -4.32 -0.28
C THR A 182 -30.70 -4.04 -0.77
N GLY A 183 -31.20 -4.89 -1.67
CA GLY A 183 -32.55 -4.74 -2.24
C GLY A 183 -32.61 -3.94 -3.54
N TRP A 184 -31.49 -3.65 -4.18
CA TRP A 184 -31.48 -3.08 -5.52
C TRP A 184 -32.26 -3.95 -6.52
N VAL A 185 -33.09 -3.30 -7.35
CA VAL A 185 -33.82 -3.93 -8.44
C VAL A 185 -33.25 -3.43 -9.78
N PHE A 186 -32.99 -4.37 -10.66
CA PHE A 186 -32.47 -4.08 -11.99
C PHE A 186 -33.50 -4.47 -13.05
N ASP A 187 -33.60 -3.65 -14.10
CA ASP A 187 -34.35 -3.94 -15.30
C ASP A 187 -33.41 -3.96 -16.52
N SER A 188 -33.76 -4.76 -17.49
CA SER A 188 -33.08 -4.79 -18.79
C SER A 188 -33.82 -3.97 -19.86
N HIS A 189 -34.99 -3.41 -19.51
CA HIS A 189 -35.80 -2.58 -20.41
C HIS A 189 -35.61 -1.11 -20.03
N TYR A 190 -34.97 -0.37 -20.92
CA TYR A 190 -34.87 1.08 -20.84
C TYR A 190 -35.17 1.70 -22.21
N GLU A 191 -35.55 2.97 -22.19
CA GLU A 191 -35.82 3.75 -23.36
C GLU A 191 -34.52 4.36 -23.91
N GLY A 192 -34.43 4.51 -25.21
CA GLY A 192 -33.29 5.15 -25.88
C GLY A 192 -32.20 4.16 -26.35
N PRO A 193 -31.32 4.61 -27.22
CA PRO A 193 -30.27 3.79 -27.80
C PRO A 193 -29.06 3.79 -26.87
N SER A 194 -28.84 2.77 -26.07
CA SER A 194 -27.57 2.65 -25.33
C SER A 194 -26.37 2.75 -26.27
N LEU A 195 -25.50 3.73 -26.08
CA LEU A 195 -24.26 3.88 -26.86
C LEU A 195 -23.14 2.97 -26.36
N THR A 196 -23.23 2.49 -25.12
CA THR A 196 -22.22 1.62 -24.53
C THR A 196 -22.60 0.14 -24.53
N GLY A 197 -23.90 -0.18 -24.74
CA GLY A 197 -24.41 -1.53 -25.02
C GLY A 197 -24.63 -2.40 -23.79
N TYR A 198 -24.76 -1.80 -22.58
CA TYR A 198 -25.15 -2.53 -21.38
C TYR A 198 -26.68 -2.64 -21.28
N HIS A 199 -27.18 -3.64 -20.54
CA HIS A 199 -28.59 -3.95 -20.39
C HIS A 199 -29.11 -3.81 -18.97
N SER A 200 -28.26 -3.95 -17.96
CA SER A 200 -28.67 -3.87 -16.56
C SER A 200 -28.78 -2.42 -16.12
N LEU A 201 -29.98 -1.95 -15.85
CA LEU A 201 -30.26 -0.62 -15.33
C LEU A 201 -30.82 -0.72 -13.92
N LEU A 202 -30.24 0.01 -12.97
CA LEU A 202 -30.81 0.14 -11.62
C LEU A 202 -32.08 1.00 -11.66
N THR A 203 -33.23 0.39 -11.35
CA THR A 203 -34.53 1.06 -11.39
C THR A 203 -35.15 1.27 -10.00
N SER A 204 -34.69 0.51 -9.00
CA SER A 204 -35.16 0.69 -7.63
C SER A 204 -33.97 0.66 -6.67
N LEU A 205 -34.01 1.60 -5.73
CA LEU A 205 -32.93 1.86 -4.79
C LEU A 205 -33.02 0.93 -3.56
N ALA A 206 -31.87 0.74 -2.93
CA ALA A 206 -31.77 -0.05 -1.71
C ALA A 206 -32.21 0.72 -0.47
N THR A 207 -32.43 -0.01 0.61
CA THR A 207 -32.79 0.54 1.91
C THR A 207 -31.66 0.47 2.94
N ASP A 208 -30.71 -0.45 2.73
CA ASP A 208 -29.58 -0.67 3.65
C ASP A 208 -28.38 -1.33 2.93
N GLY A 209 -27.41 -1.77 3.69
CA GLY A 209 -26.28 -2.56 3.17
C GLY A 209 -25.25 -1.73 2.44
N ALA A 210 -24.47 -0.91 3.15
CA ALA A 210 -23.42 -0.10 2.58
C ALA A 210 -22.42 -0.92 1.74
N HIS A 211 -22.19 -0.52 0.50
CA HIS A 211 -21.34 -1.18 -0.48
C HIS A 211 -20.58 -0.16 -1.32
N ALA A 212 -19.31 -0.43 -1.57
CA ALA A 212 -18.49 0.44 -2.38
C ALA A 212 -18.31 -0.10 -3.80
N MET A 213 -18.35 0.79 -4.78
CA MET A 213 -18.29 0.50 -6.21
C MET A 213 -17.50 1.56 -6.96
N THR A 214 -17.33 1.35 -8.27
CA THR A 214 -16.53 2.22 -9.12
C THR A 214 -17.35 2.73 -10.30
N ILE A 215 -17.33 4.04 -10.57
CA ILE A 215 -17.91 4.66 -11.75
C ILE A 215 -16.80 4.79 -12.80
N VAL A 216 -17.03 4.22 -13.97
CA VAL A 216 -16.04 4.14 -15.06
C VAL A 216 -16.42 4.91 -16.30
N GLY A 217 -17.64 5.43 -16.36
CA GLY A 217 -18.14 6.15 -17.52
C GLY A 217 -19.56 6.63 -17.33
N TYR A 218 -20.16 7.03 -18.42
CA TYR A 218 -21.56 7.48 -18.48
C TYR A 218 -22.15 7.29 -19.88
N ASP A 219 -23.47 7.29 -19.95
CA ASP A 219 -24.26 7.26 -21.20
C ASP A 219 -25.48 8.17 -21.05
N ASP A 220 -25.50 9.31 -21.75
CA ASP A 220 -26.57 10.31 -21.69
C ASP A 220 -27.83 9.86 -22.44
N THR A 221 -27.72 8.84 -23.29
CA THR A 221 -28.83 8.39 -24.14
C THR A 221 -29.72 7.35 -23.48
N VAL A 222 -29.27 6.78 -22.35
CA VAL A 222 -30.07 5.85 -21.55
C VAL A 222 -31.14 6.61 -20.80
N SER A 223 -32.39 6.16 -20.86
CA SER A 223 -33.51 6.73 -20.10
C SER A 223 -34.52 5.65 -19.73
N TYR A 224 -35.31 5.90 -18.71
CA TYR A 224 -36.44 5.05 -18.34
C TYR A 224 -37.53 5.85 -17.65
N THR A 225 -38.73 5.30 -17.62
CA THR A 225 -39.86 5.86 -16.88
C THR A 225 -40.15 4.94 -15.71
N ASP A 226 -40.18 5.48 -14.50
CA ASP A 226 -40.47 4.70 -13.28
C ASP A 226 -41.96 4.37 -13.12
N GLY A 227 -42.30 3.59 -12.09
CA GLY A 227 -43.67 3.19 -11.82
C GLY A 227 -44.63 4.34 -11.49
N ASP A 228 -44.12 5.50 -11.13
CA ASP A 228 -44.88 6.73 -10.87
C ASP A 228 -45.02 7.62 -12.13
N GLY A 229 -44.48 7.17 -13.26
CA GLY A 229 -44.54 7.89 -14.53
C GLY A 229 -43.48 9.01 -14.65
N ARG A 230 -42.50 9.07 -13.76
CA ARG A 230 -41.43 10.06 -13.83
C ARG A 230 -40.33 9.54 -14.78
N ARG A 231 -39.92 10.37 -15.71
CA ARG A 231 -38.83 10.08 -16.62
C ARG A 231 -37.46 10.40 -15.98
N HIS A 232 -36.51 9.50 -16.15
CA HIS A 232 -35.12 9.61 -15.73
C HIS A 232 -34.22 9.56 -16.96
N ASP A 233 -33.31 10.54 -17.09
CA ASP A 233 -32.44 10.70 -18.25
C ASP A 233 -30.96 10.64 -17.86
N GLY A 234 -30.23 9.78 -18.54
CA GLY A 234 -28.80 9.55 -18.40
C GLY A 234 -28.41 8.70 -17.19
N ALA A 235 -27.33 7.96 -17.36
CA ALA A 235 -26.80 7.11 -16.32
C ALA A 235 -25.26 7.08 -16.32
N PHE A 236 -24.68 6.87 -15.16
CA PHE A 236 -23.29 6.43 -15.03
C PHE A 236 -23.17 4.94 -15.33
N ILE A 237 -21.99 4.53 -15.79
CA ILE A 237 -21.61 3.12 -15.89
C ILE A 237 -20.87 2.77 -14.60
N ALA A 238 -21.47 1.93 -13.78
CA ALA A 238 -20.90 1.47 -12.52
C ALA A 238 -20.39 0.03 -12.63
N ILE A 239 -19.33 -0.25 -11.90
CA ILE A 239 -18.70 -1.57 -11.79
C ILE A 239 -18.82 -2.06 -10.35
N ASN A 240 -19.31 -3.29 -10.21
CA ASN A 240 -19.35 -4.02 -8.97
C ASN A 240 -18.17 -5.00 -8.84
N SER A 241 -17.87 -5.44 -7.64
CA SER A 241 -16.81 -6.40 -7.31
C SER A 241 -17.35 -7.78 -6.89
N TRP A 242 -18.47 -8.20 -7.46
CA TRP A 242 -19.10 -9.50 -7.21
C TRP A 242 -18.91 -10.51 -8.36
N GLY A 243 -17.82 -10.35 -9.12
CA GLY A 243 -17.49 -11.23 -10.23
C GLY A 243 -18.18 -10.88 -11.55
N SER A 244 -17.64 -11.41 -12.62
CA SER A 244 -18.17 -11.21 -13.98
C SER A 244 -19.44 -12.01 -14.29
N TRP A 245 -19.90 -12.83 -13.36
CA TRP A 245 -21.17 -13.56 -13.47
C TRP A 245 -22.39 -12.71 -13.07
N TRP A 246 -22.14 -11.58 -12.39
CA TRP A 246 -23.17 -10.67 -11.88
C TRP A 246 -23.51 -9.59 -12.92
N GLN A 247 -24.81 -9.36 -13.18
CA GLN A 247 -25.35 -8.40 -14.14
C GLN A 247 -24.63 -8.44 -15.51
N ASP A 248 -24.38 -7.30 -16.18
CA ASP A 248 -23.63 -7.23 -17.43
C ASP A 248 -22.12 -7.43 -17.21
N LYS A 249 -21.73 -8.63 -16.81
CA LYS A 249 -20.33 -8.96 -16.52
C LYS A 249 -19.73 -8.02 -15.48
N GLY A 250 -20.47 -7.78 -14.38
CA GLY A 250 -20.07 -6.91 -13.28
C GLY A 250 -20.44 -5.44 -13.48
N ARG A 251 -21.16 -5.07 -14.54
CA ARG A 251 -21.50 -3.68 -14.92
C ARG A 251 -22.98 -3.44 -14.81
N PHE A 252 -23.35 -2.16 -14.63
CA PHE A 252 -24.73 -1.71 -14.69
C PHE A 252 -24.82 -0.21 -14.91
N TYR A 253 -25.98 0.26 -15.35
CA TYR A 253 -26.31 1.68 -15.40
C TYR A 253 -26.83 2.15 -14.04
N LEU A 254 -26.20 3.20 -13.51
CA LEU A 254 -26.60 3.89 -12.31
C LEU A 254 -27.17 5.25 -12.68
N PRO A 255 -28.50 5.47 -12.58
CA PRO A 255 -29.12 6.72 -13.00
C PRO A 255 -28.49 7.94 -12.37
N TYR A 256 -28.41 9.04 -13.11
CA TYR A 256 -27.87 10.31 -12.58
C TYR A 256 -28.66 10.82 -11.38
N ASP A 257 -29.95 10.50 -11.27
CA ASP A 257 -30.79 10.92 -10.15
C ASP A 257 -30.33 10.34 -8.81
N PHE A 258 -29.55 9.25 -8.84
CA PHE A 258 -28.87 8.76 -7.64
C PHE A 258 -27.97 9.84 -6.97
N PHE A 259 -27.48 10.79 -7.76
CA PHE A 259 -26.60 11.89 -7.30
C PHE A 259 -27.27 13.28 -7.37
N ARG A 260 -28.35 13.44 -8.15
CA ARG A 260 -29.03 14.72 -8.37
C ARG A 260 -30.17 14.97 -7.40
N ASP A 261 -30.93 13.93 -7.09
CA ASP A 261 -32.11 14.04 -6.22
C ASP A 261 -31.66 14.05 -4.75
N PRO A 262 -31.85 15.16 -4.01
CA PRO A 262 -31.42 15.25 -2.62
C PRO A 262 -32.05 14.16 -1.74
N THR A 263 -33.29 13.74 -2.00
CA THR A 263 -33.97 12.72 -1.21
C THR A 263 -33.37 11.33 -1.44
N VAL A 264 -32.92 11.05 -2.66
CA VAL A 264 -32.23 9.83 -3.00
C VAL A 264 -30.80 9.86 -2.46
N LYS A 265 -30.06 10.91 -2.77
CA LYS A 265 -28.65 11.08 -2.40
C LYS A 265 -28.44 10.98 -0.90
N ASP A 266 -29.22 11.71 -0.09
CA ASP A 266 -29.04 11.76 1.35
C ASP A 266 -29.36 10.42 2.04
N ASN A 267 -30.17 9.57 1.41
CA ASN A 267 -30.53 8.25 1.93
C ASN A 267 -29.71 7.11 1.32
N GLN A 268 -29.07 7.31 0.15
CA GLN A 268 -28.41 6.25 -0.60
C GLN A 268 -26.89 6.31 -0.52
N LEU A 269 -26.29 7.51 -0.55
CA LEU A 269 -24.84 7.63 -0.46
C LEU A 269 -24.36 7.48 0.99
N SER A 270 -23.42 6.57 1.18
CA SER A 270 -22.80 6.33 2.49
C SER A 270 -21.37 6.91 2.59
N SER A 271 -20.81 7.41 1.49
CA SER A 271 -19.53 8.12 1.46
C SER A 271 -19.46 9.08 0.26
N TRP A 272 -18.42 9.89 0.24
CA TRP A 272 -18.17 10.81 -0.88
C TRP A 272 -17.80 10.07 -2.17
N VAL A 273 -18.15 10.67 -3.31
CA VAL A 273 -17.56 10.30 -4.59
C VAL A 273 -16.12 10.79 -4.61
N MET A 274 -15.19 9.88 -4.88
CA MET A 274 -13.77 10.17 -4.84
C MET A 274 -13.06 9.81 -6.13
N GLY A 275 -12.02 10.59 -6.43
CA GLY A 275 -11.02 10.28 -7.45
C GLY A 275 -9.61 10.41 -6.86
N VAL A 276 -8.62 9.94 -7.59
CA VAL A 276 -7.23 9.98 -7.15
C VAL A 276 -6.31 10.33 -8.31
N SER A 277 -5.34 11.21 -8.08
CA SER A 277 -4.15 11.27 -8.93
C SER A 277 -3.02 10.46 -8.30
N VAL A 278 -2.20 9.87 -9.14
CA VAL A 278 -1.13 8.96 -8.71
C VAL A 278 0.24 9.47 -9.13
N THR A 279 1.28 8.88 -8.58
CA THR A 279 2.67 9.17 -8.91
C THR A 279 3.52 7.95 -8.61
N THR A 280 4.68 7.87 -9.27
CA THR A 280 5.73 6.96 -8.84
C THR A 280 6.57 7.62 -7.76
N TYR A 281 7.13 6.81 -6.88
CA TYR A 281 8.04 7.22 -5.83
C TYR A 281 9.27 6.31 -5.81
N ASP A 282 10.44 6.87 -5.53
CA ASP A 282 11.69 6.10 -5.47
C ASP A 282 12.32 6.25 -4.08
N PRO A 283 12.05 5.30 -3.16
CA PRO A 283 12.63 5.33 -1.82
C PRO A 283 14.14 5.15 -1.90
N LYS A 284 14.90 6.02 -1.22
CA LYS A 284 16.36 6.07 -1.28
C LYS A 284 17.04 5.52 -0.04
N VAL A 285 16.39 5.55 1.09
CA VAL A 285 16.92 5.00 2.35
C VAL A 285 15.82 4.20 3.02
N ILE A 286 16.08 2.91 3.26
CA ILE A 286 15.05 1.97 3.68
C ILE A 286 15.56 1.16 4.86
N ILE A 287 14.76 1.06 5.92
CA ILE A 287 14.98 0.11 7.01
C ILE A 287 14.36 -1.23 6.60
N ARG A 288 15.16 -2.29 6.68
CA ARG A 288 14.76 -3.69 6.55
C ARG A 288 14.68 -4.30 7.94
N LEU A 289 13.56 -4.91 8.27
CA LEU A 289 13.36 -5.55 9.57
C LEU A 289 12.69 -6.92 9.41
N THR A 290 13.02 -7.84 10.29
CA THR A 290 12.34 -9.12 10.45
C THR A 290 11.81 -9.19 11.88
N VAL A 291 10.49 -9.31 12.01
CA VAL A 291 9.79 -9.39 13.29
C VAL A 291 9.09 -10.73 13.39
N ASP A 292 9.23 -11.37 14.56
CA ASP A 292 8.53 -12.59 14.95
C ASP A 292 7.66 -12.25 16.16
N TYR A 293 6.34 -12.11 15.96
CA TYR A 293 5.43 -11.65 17.00
C TYR A 293 4.04 -12.27 16.87
N SER A 294 3.42 -12.63 17.98
CA SER A 294 2.19 -13.42 17.99
C SER A 294 0.89 -12.60 17.91
N SER A 295 0.93 -11.28 18.14
CA SER A 295 -0.23 -10.38 18.01
C SER A 295 0.18 -9.02 17.43
N ARG A 296 0.04 -8.85 16.12
CA ARG A 296 0.50 -7.66 15.38
C ARG A 296 -0.21 -6.37 15.80
N ASP A 297 -1.42 -6.46 16.37
CA ASP A 297 -2.18 -5.33 16.91
C ASP A 297 -1.50 -4.65 18.12
N ASP A 298 -0.61 -5.35 18.81
CA ASP A 298 0.18 -4.78 19.90
C ASP A 298 1.26 -3.80 19.42
N LEU A 299 1.63 -3.87 18.13
CA LEU A 299 2.84 -3.20 17.64
C LEU A 299 2.53 -1.91 16.88
N SER A 300 3.37 -0.93 17.12
CA SER A 300 3.47 0.24 16.26
C SER A 300 4.94 0.58 16.01
N TYR A 301 5.19 1.30 14.92
CA TYR A 301 6.54 1.51 14.40
C TYR A 301 6.82 2.99 14.17
N ALA A 302 8.04 3.40 14.48
CA ALA A 302 8.54 4.71 14.10
C ALA A 302 10.00 4.63 13.66
N VAL A 303 10.42 5.58 12.84
CA VAL A 303 11.78 5.67 12.31
C VAL A 303 12.37 7.04 12.56
N ALA A 304 13.69 7.11 12.68
CA ALA A 304 14.38 8.37 12.94
C ALA A 304 15.80 8.35 12.40
N ALA A 305 16.40 9.56 12.31
CA ALA A 305 17.81 9.76 12.03
C ALA A 305 18.42 10.63 13.14
N SER A 306 19.66 10.32 13.57
CA SER A 306 20.39 11.05 14.60
C SER A 306 21.79 11.39 14.12
N ARG A 307 22.26 12.62 14.47
CA ARG A 307 23.66 13.05 14.32
C ARG A 307 24.55 12.50 15.43
N ASP A 308 23.97 12.21 16.58
CA ASP A 308 24.67 11.63 17.70
C ASP A 308 24.83 10.12 17.51
N ARG A 309 26.09 9.68 17.38
CA ARG A 309 26.46 8.28 17.20
C ARG A 309 26.18 7.43 18.44
N ASP A 310 26.28 8.04 19.61
CA ASP A 310 26.20 7.35 20.90
C ASP A 310 24.79 7.39 21.48
N SER A 311 23.89 8.15 20.86
CA SER A 311 22.49 8.25 21.26
C SER A 311 21.84 6.87 21.35
N LYS A 312 21.12 6.63 22.45
CA LYS A 312 20.34 5.39 22.68
C LYS A 312 18.90 5.51 22.24
N ALA A 313 18.40 6.73 22.07
CA ALA A 313 17.06 7.04 21.59
C ALA A 313 17.10 8.30 20.70
N PRO A 314 16.22 8.42 19.69
CA PRO A 314 16.16 9.61 18.86
C PRO A 314 15.49 10.78 19.57
N ALA A 315 15.91 12.02 19.27
CA ALA A 315 15.26 13.24 19.77
C ALA A 315 13.87 13.48 19.14
N SER A 316 13.66 13.00 17.91
CA SER A 316 12.39 13.04 17.19
C SER A 316 12.26 11.80 16.31
N GLN A 317 11.02 11.39 16.05
CA GLN A 317 10.74 10.21 15.24
C GLN A 317 9.54 10.42 14.34
N HIS A 318 9.50 9.70 13.24
CA HIS A 318 8.38 9.64 12.30
C HIS A 318 7.61 8.33 12.45
N PHE A 319 6.33 8.44 12.66
CA PHE A 319 5.44 7.33 12.91
C PHE A 319 5.00 6.66 11.60
N ILE A 320 5.03 5.33 11.56
CA ILE A 320 4.60 4.54 10.40
C ILE A 320 3.14 4.12 10.61
N SER A 321 2.22 5.04 10.39
CA SER A 321 0.78 4.87 10.68
C SER A 321 0.14 3.69 9.94
N ALA A 322 0.69 3.29 8.79
CA ALA A 322 0.18 2.18 7.98
C ALA A 322 0.17 0.83 8.73
N PHE A 323 1.05 0.67 9.72
CA PHE A 323 1.22 -0.60 10.47
C PHE A 323 1.05 -0.43 11.98
N ALA A 324 0.51 0.71 12.41
CA ALA A 324 0.39 1.01 13.83
C ALA A 324 -0.88 0.41 14.41
N ASN A 325 -0.76 -0.58 15.29
CA ASN A 325 -1.87 -1.26 15.95
C ASN A 325 -2.93 -1.70 14.93
N LYS A 326 -2.52 -2.48 13.94
CA LYS A 326 -3.31 -2.87 12.77
C LYS A 326 -3.34 -4.38 12.57
N GLY A 327 -4.40 -4.83 11.88
CA GLY A 327 -4.55 -6.20 11.43
C GLY A 327 -5.04 -7.18 12.47
N GLY A 328 -5.44 -6.69 13.65
CA GLY A 328 -6.07 -7.46 14.72
C GLY A 328 -5.13 -8.37 15.52
N ASP A 329 -5.71 -9.08 16.48
CA ASP A 329 -5.02 -10.01 17.38
C ASP A 329 -4.62 -11.31 16.66
N LEU A 330 -3.69 -11.18 15.72
CA LEU A 330 -3.20 -12.28 14.87
C LEU A 330 -1.67 -12.27 14.80
N PRO A 331 -1.04 -13.42 14.58
CA PRO A 331 0.40 -13.48 14.29
C PRO A 331 0.79 -12.60 13.09
N MET A 332 2.05 -12.16 13.03
CA MET A 332 2.50 -11.17 12.04
C MET A 332 2.14 -11.51 10.59
N ALA A 333 2.29 -12.78 10.16
CA ALA A 333 1.92 -13.18 8.80
C ALA A 333 0.41 -13.43 8.62
N GLY A 334 -0.34 -13.52 9.72
CA GLY A 334 -1.79 -13.74 9.76
C GLY A 334 -2.18 -15.19 9.96
N GLY A 335 -2.94 -15.48 11.03
CA GLY A 335 -3.54 -16.78 11.30
C GLY A 335 -2.54 -17.94 11.23
N VAL A 336 -2.84 -18.90 10.38
CA VAL A 336 -2.02 -20.12 10.18
C VAL A 336 -0.71 -19.88 9.42
N LEU A 337 -0.46 -18.68 8.90
CA LEU A 337 0.71 -18.35 8.08
C LEU A 337 1.98 -18.11 8.90
N GLY A 338 1.85 -18.01 10.22
CA GLY A 338 2.96 -17.88 11.16
C GLY A 338 3.16 -16.48 11.72
N SER A 339 4.15 -16.35 12.59
CA SER A 339 4.42 -15.14 13.39
C SER A 339 5.60 -14.31 12.89
N GLN A 340 6.36 -14.79 11.89
CA GLN A 340 7.54 -14.09 11.40
C GLN A 340 7.30 -13.49 10.01
N ILE A 341 7.57 -12.19 9.86
CA ILE A 341 7.60 -11.51 8.55
C ILE A 341 8.82 -10.62 8.41
N GLU A 342 9.25 -10.44 7.17
CA GLU A 342 10.21 -9.42 6.78
C GLU A 342 9.45 -8.24 6.16
N MET A 343 9.75 -7.03 6.63
CA MET A 343 9.11 -5.78 6.23
C MET A 343 10.16 -4.74 5.83
N ALA A 344 9.71 -3.65 5.22
CA ALA A 344 10.55 -2.49 4.93
C ALA A 344 9.83 -1.18 5.26
N PHE A 345 10.58 -0.18 5.77
CA PHE A 345 10.08 1.16 6.05
C PHE A 345 10.96 2.21 5.39
N ASP A 346 10.34 3.15 4.69
CA ASP A 346 11.00 4.27 4.06
C ASP A 346 11.41 5.33 5.09
N ILE A 347 12.68 5.66 5.12
CA ILE A 347 13.24 6.75 5.94
C ILE A 347 13.95 7.82 5.09
N THR A 348 13.66 7.87 3.80
CA THR A 348 14.30 8.79 2.86
C THR A 348 14.19 10.24 3.32
N ARG A 349 12.99 10.66 3.77
CA ARG A 349 12.76 12.02 4.27
C ARG A 349 13.61 12.34 5.50
N GLN A 350 13.69 11.42 6.46
CA GLN A 350 14.46 11.58 7.69
C GLN A 350 15.95 11.65 7.39
N ALA A 351 16.43 10.82 6.46
CA ALA A 351 17.81 10.83 5.99
C ALA A 351 18.17 12.10 5.21
N GLN A 352 17.24 12.65 4.42
CA GLN A 352 17.42 13.91 3.70
C GLN A 352 17.41 15.13 4.64
N ALA A 353 16.50 15.15 5.62
CA ALA A 353 16.44 16.20 6.64
C ALA A 353 17.66 16.19 7.58
N ASN A 354 18.37 15.07 7.65
CA ASN A 354 19.56 14.88 8.48
C ASN A 354 20.73 14.33 7.65
N PRO A 355 21.31 15.11 6.73
CA PRO A 355 22.39 14.65 5.84
C PRO A 355 23.64 14.21 6.60
N GLU A 356 23.84 14.74 7.80
CA GLU A 356 24.95 14.41 8.70
C GLU A 356 24.59 13.30 9.71
N ALA A 357 23.50 12.58 9.47
CA ALA A 357 23.11 11.47 10.34
C ALA A 357 24.24 10.44 10.45
N ARG A 358 24.48 9.98 11.67
CA ARG A 358 25.47 8.94 12.00
C ARG A 358 24.82 7.65 12.49
N LYS A 359 23.50 7.70 12.72
CA LYS A 359 22.70 6.58 13.18
C LYS A 359 21.26 6.71 12.66
N PHE A 360 20.69 5.63 12.17
CA PHE A 360 19.26 5.51 11.97
C PHE A 360 18.65 4.72 13.11
N PHE A 361 17.38 4.97 13.40
CA PHE A 361 16.63 4.25 14.42
C PHE A 361 15.38 3.61 13.84
N LEU A 362 15.14 2.38 14.25
CA LEU A 362 13.82 1.77 14.29
C LEU A 362 13.35 1.81 15.74
N ASN A 363 12.16 2.29 15.99
CA ASN A 363 11.45 2.12 17.24
C ASN A 363 10.27 1.18 17.02
N ILE A 364 10.18 0.11 17.80
CA ILE A 364 9.01 -0.75 17.88
C ILE A 364 8.39 -0.49 19.25
N PHE A 365 7.23 0.18 19.24
CA PHE A 365 6.44 0.32 20.44
C PHE A 365 5.56 -0.92 20.58
N ARG A 366 5.67 -1.59 21.72
CA ARG A 366 4.80 -2.68 22.15
C ARG A 366 3.82 -2.16 23.18
N SER A 367 2.56 -2.49 23.06
CA SER A 367 1.53 -2.11 24.03
C SER A 367 1.95 -2.42 25.46
N PHE A 368 1.59 -1.54 26.40
CA PHE A 368 1.91 -1.75 27.82
C PHE A 368 1.18 -2.95 28.44
N ALA A 369 1.75 -3.47 29.51
CA ALA A 369 1.12 -4.54 30.29
C ALA A 369 -0.37 -4.24 30.58
N GLY A 370 -1.22 -5.24 30.38
CA GLY A 370 -2.69 -5.14 30.51
C GLY A 370 -3.45 -4.78 29.23
N ARG A 371 -2.73 -4.31 28.17
CA ARG A 371 -3.29 -4.12 26.82
C ARG A 371 -2.67 -5.05 25.80
N LYS A 372 -1.45 -5.54 26.08
CA LYS A 372 -0.75 -6.46 25.16
C LYS A 372 -1.48 -7.79 25.10
N LYS A 373 -1.51 -8.36 23.90
CA LYS A 373 -2.12 -9.65 23.59
C LYS A 373 -1.06 -10.70 23.22
N GLY A 374 0.11 -10.28 22.78
CA GLY A 374 1.13 -11.15 22.25
C GLY A 374 2.54 -10.96 22.81
N GLU A 375 3.45 -11.81 22.34
CA GLU A 375 4.88 -11.79 22.63
C GLU A 375 5.69 -12.03 21.38
N GLY A 376 6.95 -11.57 21.39
CA GLY A 376 7.85 -11.81 20.28
C GLY A 376 9.13 -11.01 20.34
N ARG A 377 9.79 -10.92 19.19
CA ARG A 377 11.17 -10.45 19.10
C ARG A 377 11.49 -9.81 17.76
N LEU A 378 12.47 -8.94 17.76
CA LEU A 378 13.15 -8.49 16.55
C LEU A 378 14.20 -9.54 16.16
N VAL A 379 14.11 -10.06 14.93
CA VAL A 379 14.97 -11.16 14.44
C VAL A 379 16.06 -10.63 13.51
N GLY A 380 15.74 -9.61 12.72
CA GLY A 380 16.66 -9.00 11.75
C GLY A 380 16.47 -7.51 11.64
N LEU A 381 17.58 -6.76 11.44
CA LEU A 381 17.52 -5.30 11.24
C LEU A 381 18.72 -4.80 10.47
N SER A 382 18.47 -4.04 9.42
CA SER A 382 19.46 -3.26 8.67
C SER A 382 18.84 -2.02 8.05
N ALA A 383 19.67 -1.13 7.53
CA ALA A 383 19.25 -0.02 6.69
C ALA A 383 20.01 -0.08 5.37
N ILE A 384 19.31 0.11 4.27
CA ILE A 384 19.88 0.12 2.93
C ILE A 384 19.76 1.53 2.33
N ASP A 385 20.88 2.10 1.94
CA ASP A 385 20.99 3.45 1.38
C ASP A 385 21.36 3.39 -0.11
N TYR A 386 20.45 3.85 -0.96
CA TYR A 386 20.57 3.89 -2.41
C TYR A 386 21.01 5.27 -2.94
N ARG A 387 21.25 6.27 -2.09
CA ARG A 387 21.53 7.65 -2.51
C ARG A 387 22.80 7.80 -3.34
N SER A 388 23.78 6.95 -3.14
CA SER A 388 25.05 6.96 -3.90
C SER A 388 24.97 6.25 -5.27
N GLY A 389 23.81 5.74 -5.66
CA GLY A 389 23.63 4.94 -6.88
C GLY A 389 23.98 3.45 -6.73
N LYS A 390 24.80 3.10 -5.75
CA LYS A 390 25.04 1.71 -5.33
C LYS A 390 24.49 1.52 -3.93
N PRO A 391 23.73 0.44 -3.66
CA PRO A 391 23.20 0.19 -2.33
C PRO A 391 24.31 -0.03 -1.32
N VAL A 392 24.22 0.67 -0.19
CA VAL A 392 25.08 0.47 0.98
C VAL A 392 24.23 -0.03 2.11
N GLU A 393 24.52 -1.24 2.62
CA GLU A 393 23.80 -1.81 3.76
C GLU A 393 24.54 -1.50 5.06
N TYR A 394 23.80 -0.94 6.02
CA TYR A 394 24.23 -0.68 7.39
C TYR A 394 23.55 -1.70 8.31
N LEU A 395 24.31 -2.47 9.06
CA LEU A 395 23.79 -3.51 9.94
C LEU A 395 23.55 -3.00 11.36
N TYR A 396 22.47 -3.45 11.97
CA TYR A 396 22.35 -3.44 13.42
C TYR A 396 23.43 -4.32 14.02
N ARG A 397 24.08 -3.86 15.09
CA ARG A 397 25.34 -4.48 15.58
C ARG A 397 25.21 -5.22 16.88
N ASP A 398 24.12 -5.02 17.62
CA ASP A 398 23.89 -5.76 18.84
C ASP A 398 23.33 -7.14 18.52
N THR A 399 23.31 -8.01 19.53
CA THR A 399 22.89 -9.41 19.36
C THR A 399 21.40 -9.49 18.94
N LEU A 400 21.11 -10.26 17.92
CA LEU A 400 19.75 -10.65 17.51
C LEU A 400 19.58 -12.17 17.72
N PRO A 401 18.39 -12.67 18.04
CA PRO A 401 17.12 -11.92 18.20
C PRO A 401 17.04 -11.21 19.56
N VAL A 402 16.29 -10.10 19.61
CA VAL A 402 16.00 -9.32 20.82
C VAL A 402 14.52 -9.42 21.15
N ALA A 403 14.16 -9.87 22.34
CA ALA A 403 12.78 -9.86 22.83
C ALA A 403 12.27 -8.43 22.96
N LEU A 404 11.02 -8.19 22.54
CA LEU A 404 10.39 -6.88 22.67
C LEU A 404 9.86 -6.69 24.09
N ALA A 405 10.36 -5.66 24.78
CA ALA A 405 9.84 -5.24 26.07
C ALA A 405 8.56 -4.39 25.91
N ASP A 406 7.77 -4.27 26.97
CA ASP A 406 6.61 -3.37 27.00
C ASP A 406 7.09 -1.92 26.80
N GLY A 407 6.34 -1.14 26.03
CA GLY A 407 6.67 0.23 25.69
C GLY A 407 7.66 0.37 24.53
N TYR A 408 8.57 1.31 24.65
CA TYR A 408 9.48 1.72 23.57
C TYR A 408 10.71 0.81 23.48
N ASN A 409 10.95 0.23 22.31
CA ASN A 409 12.13 -0.55 21.96
C ASN A 409 12.91 0.18 20.86
N TYR A 410 14.00 0.86 21.21
CA TYR A 410 14.82 1.63 20.29
C TYR A 410 15.99 0.79 19.76
N PHE A 411 16.07 0.66 18.45
CA PHE A 411 17.13 -0.08 17.75
C PHE A 411 17.94 0.86 16.88
N GLY A 412 19.16 1.17 17.30
CA GLY A 412 20.03 2.11 16.59
C GLY A 412 20.94 1.40 15.59
N ILE A 413 20.85 1.78 14.31
CA ILE A 413 21.68 1.26 13.22
C ILE A 413 22.79 2.27 12.94
N PRO A 414 24.06 1.99 13.32
CA PRO A 414 25.16 2.91 13.08
C PRO A 414 25.49 2.99 11.59
N LEU A 415 25.65 4.19 11.06
CA LEU A 415 25.97 4.42 9.64
C LEU A 415 27.46 4.25 9.37
N VAL A 416 27.95 3.06 9.71
CA VAL A 416 29.30 2.62 9.36
C VAL A 416 29.11 1.52 8.34
N PRO A 417 29.51 1.76 7.08
CA PRO A 417 29.33 0.78 6.02
C PRO A 417 29.90 -0.57 6.40
N ARG A 418 29.19 -1.64 6.04
CA ARG A 418 29.83 -2.96 6.01
C ARG A 418 30.91 -2.86 4.96
N PHE A 419 32.16 -3.07 5.36
CA PHE A 419 33.16 -3.32 4.35
C PHE A 419 32.76 -4.66 3.69
N THR A 420 32.15 -4.57 2.52
CA THR A 420 32.21 -5.67 1.58
C THR A 420 33.67 -5.76 1.20
N VAL A 421 34.38 -6.70 1.79
CA VAL A 421 35.61 -7.19 1.16
C VAL A 421 35.15 -7.58 -0.24
N PRO A 422 35.67 -6.95 -1.30
CA PRO A 422 35.36 -7.41 -2.64
C PRO A 422 35.60 -8.90 -2.65
N ALA A 423 34.75 -9.69 -3.32
CA ALA A 423 34.95 -11.13 -3.50
C ALA A 423 36.17 -11.44 -4.41
N SER A 424 37.10 -10.52 -4.56
CA SER A 424 38.42 -10.78 -5.04
C SER A 424 39.11 -11.60 -3.96
N PRO A 425 39.54 -12.82 -4.25
CA PRO A 425 40.41 -13.56 -3.35
C PRO A 425 41.51 -12.59 -2.91
N LEU A 426 41.73 -12.50 -1.59
CA LEU A 426 42.87 -11.77 -1.04
C LEU A 426 44.10 -12.19 -1.85
N ARG A 427 44.44 -11.44 -2.88
CA ARG A 427 45.69 -11.65 -3.62
C ARG A 427 46.78 -11.19 -2.68
N TYR A 428 47.28 -12.14 -1.96
CA TYR A 428 48.50 -11.98 -1.21
C TYR A 428 49.61 -11.64 -2.21
N THR A 429 49.98 -10.40 -2.31
CA THR A 429 51.16 -9.98 -3.00
C THR A 429 52.34 -10.25 -2.04
N LYS A 430 52.88 -11.45 -2.18
CA LYS A 430 54.24 -11.83 -1.94
C LYS A 430 54.99 -11.19 -0.77
N GLY A 431 54.84 -11.74 0.38
CA GLY A 431 55.97 -12.07 1.20
C GLY A 431 56.14 -13.61 1.08
N ASP A 432 57.19 -14.10 0.77
CA ASP A 432 57.83 -15.42 0.92
C ASP A 432 56.99 -16.74 0.97
N GLY A 433 55.73 -16.76 0.60
CA GLY A 433 54.90 -17.99 0.52
C GLY A 433 54.66 -18.75 1.85
N ARG A 434 54.93 -18.17 3.00
CA ARG A 434 54.89 -18.85 4.31
C ARG A 434 53.54 -19.09 4.92
N LEU A 435 52.44 -18.59 4.32
CA LEU A 435 51.08 -18.78 4.83
C LEU A 435 50.33 -19.94 4.18
N GLN A 436 50.87 -20.55 3.13
CA GLN A 436 50.25 -21.68 2.47
C GLN A 436 50.25 -22.91 3.40
N GLY A 437 49.10 -23.45 3.73
CA GLY A 437 48.94 -24.62 4.58
C GLY A 437 48.97 -24.35 6.11
N LYS A 438 49.03 -23.06 6.55
CA LYS A 438 48.97 -22.74 7.99
C LYS A 438 47.51 -22.54 8.43
N ASN A 439 47.21 -23.06 9.64
CA ASN A 439 45.96 -22.74 10.32
C ASN A 439 46.02 -21.29 10.79
N LEU A 440 45.14 -20.44 10.22
CA LEU A 440 45.05 -18.99 10.54
C LEU A 440 44.04 -18.69 11.65
N THR A 441 43.38 -19.71 12.20
CA THR A 441 42.42 -19.58 13.29
C THR A 441 43.09 -18.89 14.48
N ASP A 442 42.40 -17.89 15.05
CA ASP A 442 42.82 -17.10 16.21
C ASP A 442 44.09 -16.25 16.03
N GLN A 443 44.66 -16.21 14.81
CA GLN A 443 45.76 -15.30 14.52
C GLN A 443 45.23 -13.90 14.21
N THR A 444 45.94 -12.89 14.70
CA THR A 444 45.63 -11.49 14.46
C THR A 444 46.58 -10.91 13.44
N PHE A 445 46.04 -10.37 12.37
CA PHE A 445 46.77 -9.72 11.29
C PHE A 445 46.60 -8.21 11.34
N LEU A 446 47.66 -7.46 11.06
CA LEU A 446 47.60 -6.04 10.84
C LEU A 446 47.50 -5.83 9.34
N VAL A 447 46.37 -5.25 8.88
CA VAL A 447 46.17 -4.96 7.47
C VAL A 447 46.03 -3.44 7.26
N ARG A 448 46.44 -2.97 6.09
CA ARG A 448 46.20 -1.60 5.66
C ARG A 448 45.00 -1.61 4.73
N THR A 449 44.00 -0.81 5.05
CA THR A 449 42.80 -0.66 4.21
C THR A 449 43.12 0.17 2.97
N ALA A 450 42.26 0.09 1.95
CA ALA A 450 42.46 0.82 0.70
C ALA A 450 42.48 2.34 0.88
N ASP A 451 41.85 2.86 1.95
CA ASP A 451 41.87 4.27 2.36
C ASP A 451 43.05 4.63 3.29
N GLY A 452 43.99 3.69 3.43
CA GLY A 452 45.25 3.92 4.18
C GLY A 452 45.18 3.69 5.68
N ARG A 453 44.02 3.39 6.26
CA ARG A 453 43.85 3.12 7.69
C ARG A 453 44.42 1.76 8.07
N ARG A 454 44.75 1.59 9.34
CA ARG A 454 45.20 0.30 9.88
C ARG A 454 44.03 -0.43 10.53
N ALA A 455 43.92 -1.73 10.28
CA ALA A 455 42.92 -2.59 10.91
C ALA A 455 43.56 -3.86 11.47
N LYS A 456 43.11 -4.31 12.61
CA LYS A 456 43.40 -5.65 13.13
C LYS A 456 42.33 -6.60 12.64
N VAL A 457 42.74 -7.69 12.00
CA VAL A 457 41.86 -8.73 11.46
C VAL A 457 42.21 -10.05 12.18
N GLN A 458 41.19 -10.68 12.74
CA GLN A 458 41.29 -11.99 13.34
C GLN A 458 40.36 -12.96 12.64
N PHE A 459 40.88 -14.11 12.24
CA PHE A 459 40.08 -15.19 11.67
C PHE A 459 39.54 -16.07 12.80
N SER A 460 38.24 -16.27 12.82
CA SER A 460 37.63 -17.29 13.68
C SER A 460 37.53 -18.62 12.95
N THR A 461 37.27 -19.68 13.68
CA THR A 461 37.08 -21.03 13.13
C THR A 461 36.05 -21.02 12.00
N PRO A 462 36.32 -21.62 10.82
CA PRO A 462 35.32 -21.79 9.76
C PRO A 462 34.12 -22.58 10.31
N ASP A 463 32.95 -22.32 9.74
CA ASP A 463 31.79 -23.17 10.04
C ASP A 463 32.07 -24.64 9.59
N VAL A 464 31.32 -25.59 10.14
CA VAL A 464 31.52 -27.03 9.92
C VAL A 464 31.40 -27.43 8.42
N GLN A 465 30.90 -26.54 7.56
CA GLN A 465 30.72 -26.77 6.11
C GLN A 465 31.80 -26.09 5.27
N GLY A 466 32.68 -25.30 5.86
CA GLY A 466 33.83 -24.70 5.18
C GLY A 466 33.48 -23.58 4.17
N GLN A 467 32.24 -23.09 4.19
CA GLN A 467 31.78 -22.09 3.20
C GLN A 467 31.88 -20.65 3.69
N THR A 468 31.98 -20.42 5.00
CA THR A 468 32.11 -19.07 5.56
C THR A 468 33.22 -18.97 6.58
N ILE A 469 33.98 -17.88 6.54
CA ILE A 469 34.98 -17.51 7.54
C ILE A 469 34.48 -16.23 8.21
N SER A 470 34.26 -16.28 9.52
CA SER A 470 33.96 -15.06 10.27
C SER A 470 35.23 -14.27 10.53
N ILE A 471 35.21 -12.99 10.16
CA ILE A 471 36.33 -12.09 10.35
C ILE A 471 35.96 -11.06 11.40
N ARG A 472 36.68 -11.01 12.52
CA ARG A 472 36.57 -9.90 13.47
C ARG A 472 37.65 -8.88 13.15
N TYR A 473 37.31 -7.61 13.06
CA TYR A 473 38.27 -6.56 12.86
C TYR A 473 38.02 -5.37 13.80
N LYS A 474 39.08 -4.67 14.16
CA LYS A 474 39.02 -3.41 14.90
C LYS A 474 39.88 -2.40 14.15
N THR A 475 39.28 -1.31 13.71
CA THR A 475 40.03 -0.17 13.18
C THR A 475 40.65 0.59 14.34
N THR A 476 41.92 0.92 14.23
CA THR A 476 42.58 1.94 15.08
C THR A 476 42.55 3.22 14.28
N GLU A 477 42.16 4.30 14.92
CA GLU A 477 42.20 5.65 14.36
C GLU A 477 43.59 6.00 13.83
#